data_60190140d3aac7ef23e563bc379a9a48
#
_entry.id   60190140d3aac7ef23e563bc379a9a48
#
_cell.length_a   1.000
_cell.length_b   1.000
_cell.length_c   1.000
_cell.angle_alpha   90.00
_cell.angle_beta   90.00
_cell.angle_gamma   90.00
#
_symmetry.space_group_name_H-M   'P 1'
#
loop_
_entity.id
_entity.type
_entity.pdbx_description
1 polymer ?
#
loop_
_entity_poly.entity_id
_entity_poly.type
_entity_poly.pdbx_seq_one_letter_code
_entity_poly.pdbx_strand_id
1 'polypeptide(L)'
;ASYRRQRQMCIRDSINTNLVNAQQARRVLDRIVGFKLSPVLWKKVKSGLSAGRVQSVAVRLIVEREKSISSFKLNSEFSILARLITKDKLEFVATSTKTVDNFQNSRTLLESLINSSFSVNSIETKPSKSSPSAPFTTSSLQQVASNRLGFSVTRTMTVAQKLYESGHITYMRTDSTNLSVEAVKKIEVYITQKYGESYLKTRNYSTKAKVAQEAHEAIRPTSFETIDAGSDDSQKKLYKLIWERTICSQMSDAIFDKTVVKISNTNNHEVKFQSKGQVIKFDGFLSLQKSLSSATNKDVILPKFKVGDILNYKSIEAKEKFLKPPGRYTEASLLSLIHI
;
A
#
# COMPACT_ATOMS: atom_id res chain seq x y z
N ALA A 1 -31.98 -21.59 29.48
CA ALA A 1 -31.66 -20.22 29.99
C ALA A 1 -30.58 -20.22 31.08
N SER A 2 -30.46 -21.25 31.93
CA SER A 2 -29.46 -21.29 33.02
C SER A 2 -28.03 -21.47 32.53
N TYR A 3 -27.80 -22.29 31.50
CA TYR A 3 -26.45 -22.52 30.93
C TYR A 3 -25.83 -21.27 30.27
N ARG A 4 -26.66 -20.41 29.68
CA ARG A 4 -26.15 -19.13 29.10
C ARG A 4 -25.74 -18.14 30.20
N ARG A 5 -26.45 -18.12 31.35
CA ARG A 5 -26.11 -17.29 32.51
C ARG A 5 -24.83 -17.76 33.20
N GLN A 6 -24.62 -19.07 33.33
CA GLN A 6 -23.39 -19.63 33.91
C GLN A 6 -22.17 -19.36 33.03
N ARG A 7 -22.25 -19.50 31.69
CA ARG A 7 -21.15 -19.12 30.80
C ARG A 7 -20.84 -17.62 30.87
N GLN A 8 -21.82 -16.76 31.00
CA GLN A 8 -21.61 -15.33 31.19
C GLN A 8 -21.01 -14.98 32.55
N MET A 9 -21.34 -15.75 33.60
CA MET A 9 -20.70 -15.60 34.92
C MET A 9 -19.20 -15.96 34.86
N CYS A 10 -18.84 -17.10 34.31
CA CYS A 10 -17.43 -17.54 34.21
C CYS A 10 -16.54 -16.62 33.40
N ILE A 11 -17.08 -15.90 32.42
CA ILE A 11 -16.32 -14.92 31.61
C ILE A 11 -16.10 -13.60 32.37
N ARG A 12 -16.91 -13.32 33.42
CA ARG A 12 -16.86 -12.05 34.16
C ARG A 12 -16.24 -12.15 35.56
N ASP A 13 -15.75 -13.32 35.94
CA ASP A 13 -15.26 -13.58 37.30
C ASP A 13 -13.93 -12.92 37.66
N SER A 14 -13.22 -12.35 36.72
CA SER A 14 -12.02 -11.56 37.02
C SER A 14 -11.94 -10.30 36.17
N ILE A 15 -12.02 -9.15 36.85
CA ILE A 15 -11.72 -7.87 36.23
C ILE A 15 -10.20 -7.79 36.07
N ASN A 16 -9.74 -7.55 34.85
CA ASN A 16 -8.32 -7.25 34.61
C ASN A 16 -8.00 -5.86 35.20
N THR A 17 -7.56 -5.84 36.46
CA THR A 17 -7.25 -4.62 37.18
C THR A 17 -6.17 -3.78 36.50
N ASN A 18 -5.23 -4.41 35.82
CA ASN A 18 -4.19 -3.70 35.06
C ASN A 18 -4.80 -2.91 33.89
N LEU A 19 -5.79 -3.48 33.20
CA LEU A 19 -6.49 -2.80 32.11
C LEU A 19 -7.35 -1.64 32.66
N VAL A 20 -8.02 -1.83 33.80
CA VAL A 20 -8.80 -0.78 34.46
C VAL A 20 -7.89 0.36 34.88
N ASN A 21 -6.77 0.06 35.55
CA ASN A 21 -5.79 1.04 35.97
C ASN A 21 -5.17 1.79 34.77
N ALA A 22 -4.86 1.11 33.68
CA ALA A 22 -4.37 1.73 32.46
C ALA A 22 -5.40 2.71 31.85
N GLN A 23 -6.68 2.35 31.84
CA GLN A 23 -7.75 3.24 31.36
C GLN A 23 -7.95 4.45 32.29
N GLN A 24 -7.89 4.25 33.61
CA GLN A 24 -7.96 5.35 34.56
C GLN A 24 -6.76 6.29 34.42
N ALA A 25 -5.55 5.76 34.36
CA ALA A 25 -4.32 6.53 34.15
C ALA A 25 -4.40 7.36 32.84
N ARG A 26 -4.88 6.75 31.77
CA ARG A 26 -5.12 7.44 30.50
C ARG A 26 -6.08 8.62 30.65
N ARG A 27 -7.22 8.41 31.33
CA ARG A 27 -8.23 9.45 31.54
C ARG A 27 -7.71 10.61 32.40
N VAL A 28 -6.96 10.29 33.45
CA VAL A 28 -6.31 11.28 34.33
C VAL A 28 -5.28 12.08 33.55
N LEU A 29 -4.43 11.40 32.79
CA LEU A 29 -3.40 12.04 31.95
C LEU A 29 -4.03 13.00 30.93
N ASP A 30 -5.07 12.59 30.21
CA ASP A 30 -5.76 13.42 29.23
C ASP A 30 -6.31 14.72 29.87
N ARG A 31 -6.84 14.61 31.10
CA ARG A 31 -7.33 15.79 31.85
C ARG A 31 -6.19 16.70 32.32
N ILE A 32 -5.13 16.12 32.91
CA ILE A 32 -3.97 16.91 33.39
C ILE A 32 -3.34 17.68 32.22
N VAL A 33 -3.09 16.99 31.11
CA VAL A 33 -2.50 17.61 29.91
C VAL A 33 -3.42 18.73 29.39
N GLY A 34 -4.72 18.45 29.23
CA GLY A 34 -5.67 19.42 28.74
C GLY A 34 -5.75 20.68 29.64
N PHE A 35 -5.95 20.51 30.93
CA PHE A 35 -6.15 21.63 31.85
C PHE A 35 -4.87 22.42 32.14
N LYS A 36 -3.70 21.79 32.21
CA LYS A 36 -2.44 22.48 32.51
C LYS A 36 -1.81 23.14 31.28
N LEU A 37 -1.90 22.51 30.10
CA LEU A 37 -1.23 23.04 28.91
C LEU A 37 -2.11 23.97 28.07
N SER A 38 -3.44 23.82 28.06
CA SER A 38 -4.30 24.72 27.28
C SER A 38 -4.18 26.18 27.71
N PRO A 39 -4.12 26.56 29.01
CA PRO A 39 -3.91 27.93 29.42
C PRO A 39 -2.56 28.52 28.97
N VAL A 40 -1.52 27.69 28.87
CA VAL A 40 -0.21 28.11 28.35
C VAL A 40 -0.34 28.48 26.86
N LEU A 41 -1.08 27.68 26.08
CA LEU A 41 -1.36 27.99 24.69
C LEU A 41 -2.16 29.29 24.54
N TRP A 42 -3.12 29.54 25.42
CA TRP A 42 -3.91 30.78 25.41
C TRP A 42 -3.07 32.05 25.63
N LYS A 43 -2.11 31.95 26.56
CA LYS A 43 -1.20 33.06 26.85
C LYS A 43 -0.14 33.29 25.77
N LYS A 44 0.35 32.20 25.14
CA LYS A 44 1.54 32.27 24.26
C LYS A 44 1.22 32.24 22.78
N VAL A 45 0.05 31.71 22.39
CA VAL A 45 -0.32 31.49 20.98
C VAL A 45 -1.65 32.19 20.67
N LYS A 46 -2.77 31.63 21.10
CA LYS A 46 -4.11 32.15 20.85
C LYS A 46 -5.12 31.56 21.82
N SER A 47 -6.08 32.39 22.26
CA SER A 47 -7.21 31.94 23.07
C SER A 47 -8.06 30.90 22.33
N GLY A 48 -8.63 29.94 23.06
CA GLY A 48 -9.50 28.90 22.52
C GLY A 48 -8.76 27.66 21.97
N LEU A 49 -7.43 27.65 21.94
CA LEU A 49 -6.66 26.45 21.58
C LEU A 49 -6.69 25.42 22.70
N SER A 50 -6.71 24.13 22.36
CA SER A 50 -6.63 23.04 23.33
C SER A 50 -5.38 22.22 23.12
N ALA A 51 -4.73 21.84 24.23
CA ALA A 51 -3.69 20.84 24.25
C ALA A 51 -4.32 19.47 24.53
N GLY A 52 -3.84 18.44 23.87
CA GLY A 52 -4.29 17.09 24.11
C GLY A 52 -3.22 16.09 23.68
N ARG A 53 -3.26 14.91 24.26
CA ARG A 53 -2.27 13.87 24.02
C ARG A 53 -2.14 13.47 22.54
N VAL A 54 -3.26 13.35 21.83
CA VAL A 54 -3.28 13.04 20.39
C VAL A 54 -2.95 14.26 19.54
N GLN A 55 -3.55 15.41 19.87
CA GLN A 55 -3.36 16.67 19.13
C GLN A 55 -1.91 17.13 19.15
N SER A 56 -1.26 17.07 20.32
CA SER A 56 0.13 17.50 20.45
C SER A 56 1.08 16.63 19.66
N VAL A 57 0.84 15.30 19.63
CA VAL A 57 1.62 14.37 18.81
C VAL A 57 1.39 14.61 17.32
N ALA A 58 0.14 14.83 16.90
CA ALA A 58 -0.17 15.14 15.52
C ALA A 58 0.54 16.41 15.03
N VAL A 59 0.49 17.49 15.83
CA VAL A 59 1.18 18.75 15.52
C VAL A 59 2.70 18.53 15.47
N ARG A 60 3.26 17.80 16.42
CA ARG A 60 4.69 17.46 16.44
C ARG A 60 5.12 16.73 15.14
N LEU A 61 4.39 15.71 14.73
CA LEU A 61 4.68 14.96 13.49
C LEU A 61 4.66 15.87 12.27
N ILE A 62 3.68 16.77 12.19
CA ILE A 62 3.59 17.76 11.09
C ILE A 62 4.79 18.72 11.11
N VAL A 63 5.15 19.26 12.29
CA VAL A 63 6.30 20.16 12.43
C VAL A 63 7.62 19.48 12.08
N GLU A 64 7.83 18.25 12.54
CA GLU A 64 9.02 17.47 12.20
C GLU A 64 9.09 17.18 10.69
N ARG A 65 7.96 16.92 10.05
CA ARG A 65 7.85 16.74 8.60
C ARG A 65 8.19 18.04 7.86
N GLU A 66 7.64 19.18 8.27
CA GLU A 66 7.93 20.48 7.65
C GLU A 66 9.41 20.87 7.85
N LYS A 67 10.01 20.58 9.00
CA LYS A 67 11.46 20.75 9.21
C LYS A 67 12.27 19.90 8.22
N SER A 68 11.88 18.64 8.04
CA SER A 68 12.53 17.75 7.07
C SER A 68 12.40 18.25 5.63
N ILE A 69 11.26 18.84 5.28
CA ILE A 69 11.03 19.45 3.96
C ILE A 69 11.88 20.70 3.80
N SER A 70 11.90 21.59 4.80
CA SER A 70 12.63 22.86 4.74
C SER A 70 14.15 22.69 4.75
N SER A 71 14.64 21.66 5.45
CA SER A 71 16.09 21.33 5.49
C SER A 71 16.53 20.48 4.31
N PHE A 72 15.62 20.04 3.44
CA PHE A 72 15.94 19.21 2.31
C PHE A 72 16.75 19.98 1.28
N LYS A 73 17.95 19.49 0.97
CA LYS A 73 18.77 20.05 -0.09
C LYS A 73 18.36 19.40 -1.42
N LEU A 74 18.04 20.24 -2.38
CA LEU A 74 17.75 19.80 -3.74
C LEU A 74 19.04 19.21 -4.34
N ASN A 75 19.04 17.90 -4.52
CA ASN A 75 20.07 17.18 -5.25
C ASN A 75 19.44 16.50 -6.46
N SER A 76 20.17 16.43 -7.53
CA SER A 76 19.83 15.61 -8.69
C SER A 76 20.78 14.44 -8.83
N GLU A 77 20.24 13.34 -9.29
CA GLU A 77 21.00 12.15 -9.68
C GLU A 77 20.73 11.85 -11.14
N PHE A 78 21.76 11.37 -11.83
CA PHE A 78 21.65 10.99 -13.24
C PHE A 78 21.62 9.46 -13.35
N SER A 79 20.60 8.94 -14.03
CA SER A 79 20.53 7.54 -14.43
C SER A 79 20.86 7.43 -15.91
N ILE A 80 21.81 6.58 -16.27
CA ILE A 80 22.16 6.36 -17.67
C ILE A 80 21.20 5.33 -18.25
N LEU A 81 20.52 5.70 -19.32
CA LEU A 81 19.60 4.86 -20.07
C LEU A 81 20.23 4.52 -21.42
N ALA A 82 20.34 3.24 -21.73
CA ALA A 82 20.77 2.77 -23.02
C ALA A 82 19.57 2.14 -23.75
N ARG A 83 19.23 2.66 -24.93
CA ARG A 83 18.31 2.02 -25.88
C ARG A 83 19.11 1.05 -26.71
N LEU A 84 18.89 -0.22 -26.46
CA LEU A 84 19.63 -1.30 -27.08
C LEU A 84 18.76 -2.04 -28.10
N ILE A 85 19.39 -2.62 -29.09
CA ILE A 85 18.75 -3.36 -30.19
C ILE A 85 19.38 -4.76 -30.21
N THR A 86 18.51 -5.78 -30.26
CA THR A 86 18.93 -7.17 -30.45
C THR A 86 19.27 -7.43 -31.92
N LYS A 87 19.88 -8.60 -32.19
CA LYS A 87 20.10 -9.05 -33.58
C LYS A 87 18.81 -9.13 -34.41
N ASP A 88 17.70 -9.42 -33.77
CA ASP A 88 16.38 -9.49 -34.38
C ASP A 88 15.70 -8.11 -34.52
N LYS A 89 16.47 -7.02 -34.36
CA LYS A 89 16.00 -5.63 -34.45
C LYS A 89 14.94 -5.24 -33.42
N LEU A 90 14.82 -5.96 -32.30
CA LEU A 90 13.91 -5.61 -31.21
C LEU A 90 14.59 -4.60 -30.26
N GLU A 91 13.89 -3.48 -30.04
CA GLU A 91 14.39 -2.40 -29.16
C GLU A 91 13.94 -2.64 -27.71
N PHE A 92 14.82 -2.34 -26.78
CA PHE A 92 14.51 -2.32 -25.35
C PHE A 92 15.41 -1.32 -24.59
N VAL A 93 15.03 -0.99 -23.37
CA VAL A 93 15.77 -0.03 -22.56
C VAL A 93 16.49 -0.77 -21.43
N ALA A 94 17.76 -0.47 -21.27
CA ALA A 94 18.57 -0.88 -20.13
C ALA A 94 18.99 0.36 -19.33
N THR A 95 19.00 0.25 -18.01
CA THR A 95 19.36 1.33 -17.10
C THR A 95 20.63 0.97 -16.34
N SER A 96 21.51 1.94 -16.12
CA SER A 96 22.72 1.75 -15.31
C SER A 96 22.34 1.29 -13.89
N THR A 97 23.15 0.40 -13.31
CA THR A 97 22.93 -0.09 -11.95
C THR A 97 23.32 0.93 -10.88
N LYS A 98 24.16 1.90 -11.24
CA LYS A 98 24.58 3.00 -10.37
C LYS A 98 24.07 4.32 -10.93
N THR A 99 23.68 5.24 -10.06
CA THR A 99 23.38 6.62 -10.38
C THR A 99 24.65 7.46 -10.27
N VAL A 100 24.66 8.60 -10.92
CA VAL A 100 25.79 9.56 -10.93
C VAL A 100 25.32 10.88 -10.34
N ASP A 101 26.12 11.46 -9.45
CA ASP A 101 25.68 12.55 -8.56
C ASP A 101 25.61 13.93 -9.22
N ASN A 102 26.33 14.14 -10.36
CA ASN A 102 26.39 15.45 -11.00
C ASN A 102 26.49 15.37 -12.53
N PHE A 103 26.22 16.49 -13.17
CA PHE A 103 26.25 16.61 -14.63
C PHE A 103 27.61 16.30 -15.23
N GLN A 104 28.71 16.80 -14.64
CA GLN A 104 30.05 16.60 -15.19
C GLN A 104 30.45 15.12 -15.20
N ASN A 105 30.19 14.42 -14.09
CA ASN A 105 30.44 12.97 -13.99
C ASN A 105 29.54 12.18 -14.96
N SER A 106 28.31 12.61 -15.17
CA SER A 106 27.40 11.96 -16.12
C SER A 106 27.88 12.13 -17.57
N ARG A 107 28.42 13.31 -17.89
CA ARG A 107 29.00 13.59 -19.19
C ARG A 107 30.27 12.75 -19.45
N THR A 108 31.19 12.73 -18.52
CA THR A 108 32.43 11.90 -18.62
C THR A 108 32.04 10.41 -18.77
N LEU A 109 31.00 9.97 -18.04
CA LEU A 109 30.52 8.61 -18.17
C LEU A 109 29.92 8.33 -19.55
N LEU A 110 29.11 9.23 -20.11
CA LEU A 110 28.56 9.10 -21.46
C LEU A 110 29.71 9.08 -22.52
N GLU A 111 30.69 9.95 -22.38
CA GLU A 111 31.85 9.99 -23.27
C GLU A 111 32.63 8.66 -23.25
N SER A 112 32.78 8.02 -22.07
CA SER A 112 33.41 6.70 -21.94
C SER A 112 32.66 5.57 -22.61
N LEU A 113 31.36 5.75 -22.85
CA LEU A 113 30.50 4.75 -23.49
C LEU A 113 30.38 4.90 -25.02
N ILE A 114 30.98 5.95 -25.59
CA ILE A 114 30.99 6.14 -27.04
C ILE A 114 31.74 4.98 -27.69
N ASN A 115 31.15 4.43 -28.75
CA ASN A 115 31.67 3.28 -29.49
C ASN A 115 31.80 1.99 -28.64
N SER A 116 31.10 1.89 -27.49
CA SER A 116 31.04 0.65 -26.73
C SER A 116 30.18 -0.40 -27.42
N SER A 117 30.61 -1.64 -27.37
CA SER A 117 29.77 -2.78 -27.66
C SER A 117 29.14 -3.28 -26.35
N PHE A 118 27.90 -3.68 -26.42
CA PHE A 118 27.16 -4.21 -25.27
C PHE A 118 26.96 -5.72 -25.44
N SER A 119 27.02 -6.46 -24.34
CA SER A 119 26.80 -7.90 -24.34
C SER A 119 25.99 -8.33 -23.14
N VAL A 120 25.15 -9.36 -23.33
CA VAL A 120 24.38 -9.97 -22.25
C VAL A 120 25.30 -10.80 -21.36
N ASN A 121 25.49 -10.37 -20.12
CA ASN A 121 26.34 -11.04 -19.16
C ASN A 121 25.62 -12.17 -18.42
N SER A 122 24.41 -11.90 -17.92
CA SER A 122 23.58 -12.89 -17.25
C SER A 122 22.10 -12.62 -17.39
N ILE A 123 21.32 -13.69 -17.33
CA ILE A 123 19.85 -13.65 -17.36
C ILE A 123 19.39 -14.41 -16.14
N GLU A 124 18.69 -13.71 -15.25
CA GLU A 124 18.10 -14.32 -14.05
C GLU A 124 16.59 -14.20 -14.12
N THR A 125 15.90 -15.33 -14.17
CA THR A 125 14.44 -15.39 -14.07
C THR A 125 14.06 -15.98 -12.73
N LYS A 126 13.30 -15.24 -11.94
CA LYS A 126 12.84 -15.68 -10.62
C LYS A 126 11.33 -15.53 -10.51
N PRO A 127 10.64 -16.57 -10.00
CA PRO A 127 9.24 -16.45 -9.68
C PRO A 127 9.05 -15.44 -8.55
N SER A 128 8.09 -14.55 -8.70
CA SER A 128 7.70 -13.55 -7.68
C SER A 128 6.19 -13.64 -7.45
N LYS A 129 5.79 -13.56 -6.19
CA LYS A 129 4.39 -13.60 -5.79
C LYS A 129 3.96 -12.21 -5.31
N SER A 130 2.74 -11.83 -5.66
CA SER A 130 2.07 -10.67 -5.08
C SER A 130 0.79 -11.16 -4.40
N SER A 131 0.69 -10.90 -3.10
CA SER A 131 -0.48 -11.30 -2.31
C SER A 131 -1.48 -10.15 -2.21
N PRO A 132 -2.79 -10.45 -2.12
CA PRO A 132 -3.79 -9.43 -1.90
C PRO A 132 -3.67 -8.84 -0.50
N SER A 133 -4.12 -7.61 -0.36
CA SER A 133 -4.17 -6.94 0.95
C SER A 133 -5.32 -7.46 1.80
N ALA A 134 -5.17 -7.34 3.13
CA ALA A 134 -6.20 -7.71 4.10
C ALA A 134 -7.52 -6.94 3.88
N PRO A 135 -8.65 -7.47 4.38
CA PRO A 135 -9.91 -6.73 4.47
C PRO A 135 -9.75 -5.39 5.18
N PHE A 136 -10.66 -4.47 4.95
CA PHE A 136 -10.52 -3.11 5.47
C PHE A 136 -10.76 -3.00 6.97
N THR A 137 -9.86 -2.27 7.62
CA THR A 137 -10.10 -1.56 8.89
C THR A 137 -10.56 -0.14 8.58
N THR A 138 -11.03 0.60 9.58
CA THR A 138 -11.38 2.02 9.43
C THR A 138 -10.23 2.83 8.83
N SER A 139 -9.03 2.68 9.37
CA SER A 139 -7.85 3.42 8.91
C SER A 139 -7.46 3.08 7.46
N SER A 140 -7.43 1.80 7.11
CA SER A 140 -7.07 1.37 5.76
C SER A 140 -8.15 1.73 4.72
N LEU A 141 -9.43 1.72 5.10
CA LEU A 141 -10.52 2.20 4.24
C LEU A 141 -10.37 3.68 3.93
N GLN A 142 -10.13 4.51 4.94
CA GLN A 142 -9.91 5.95 4.77
C GLN A 142 -8.73 6.25 3.84
N GLN A 143 -7.61 5.55 4.00
CA GLN A 143 -6.44 5.72 3.14
C GLN A 143 -6.71 5.36 1.68
N VAL A 144 -7.33 4.21 1.45
CA VAL A 144 -7.58 3.76 0.08
C VAL A 144 -8.69 4.56 -0.59
N ALA A 145 -9.73 4.96 0.14
CA ALA A 145 -10.77 5.85 -0.36
C ALA A 145 -10.21 7.23 -0.71
N SER A 146 -9.30 7.77 0.10
CA SER A 146 -8.61 9.02 -0.22
C SER A 146 -7.76 8.89 -1.50
N ASN A 147 -6.98 7.82 -1.63
CA ASN A 147 -6.08 7.63 -2.76
C ASN A 147 -6.81 7.27 -4.08
N ARG A 148 -7.85 6.44 -4.02
CA ARG A 148 -8.54 5.94 -5.22
C ARG A 148 -9.77 6.75 -5.61
N LEU A 149 -10.50 7.30 -4.62
CA LEU A 149 -11.77 8.00 -4.84
C LEU A 149 -11.68 9.50 -4.58
N GLY A 150 -10.55 9.99 -4.03
CA GLY A 150 -10.39 11.39 -3.64
C GLY A 150 -11.30 11.81 -2.47
N PHE A 151 -11.76 10.87 -1.65
CA PHE A 151 -12.63 11.17 -0.51
C PHE A 151 -11.81 11.65 0.68
N SER A 152 -12.27 12.72 1.35
CA SER A 152 -11.73 13.08 2.66
C SER A 152 -12.09 12.02 3.69
N VAL A 153 -11.38 12.01 4.81
CA VAL A 153 -11.64 11.11 5.94
C VAL A 153 -13.09 11.24 6.42
N THR A 154 -13.56 12.47 6.60
CA THR A 154 -14.94 12.74 7.03
C THR A 154 -15.95 12.23 6.01
N ARG A 155 -15.77 12.51 4.71
CA ARG A 155 -16.65 12.02 3.65
C ARG A 155 -16.70 10.49 3.63
N THR A 156 -15.54 9.83 3.72
CA THR A 156 -15.46 8.35 3.76
C THR A 156 -16.29 7.78 4.90
N MET A 157 -16.15 8.34 6.11
CA MET A 157 -16.90 7.85 7.27
C MET A 157 -18.39 8.12 7.19
N THR A 158 -18.80 9.29 6.68
CA THR A 158 -20.21 9.62 6.47
C THR A 158 -20.87 8.66 5.47
N VAL A 159 -20.18 8.37 4.35
CA VAL A 159 -20.68 7.44 3.33
C VAL A 159 -20.69 6.01 3.85
N ALA A 160 -19.65 5.57 4.57
CA ALA A 160 -19.59 4.25 5.18
C ALA A 160 -20.71 4.05 6.23
N GLN A 161 -21.03 5.10 7.00
CA GLN A 161 -22.13 5.07 7.96
C GLN A 161 -23.47 4.83 7.26
N LYS A 162 -23.76 5.55 6.18
CA LYS A 162 -24.97 5.36 5.38
C LYS A 162 -25.07 3.92 4.84
N LEU A 163 -23.96 3.38 4.31
CA LEU A 163 -23.92 1.99 3.84
C LEU A 163 -24.17 0.98 4.97
N TYR A 164 -23.65 1.23 6.15
CA TYR A 164 -23.91 0.39 7.33
C TYR A 164 -25.38 0.48 7.79
N GLU A 165 -25.93 1.69 7.92
CA GLU A 165 -27.32 1.91 8.32
C GLU A 165 -28.33 1.30 7.32
N SER A 166 -27.96 1.26 6.04
CA SER A 166 -28.72 0.57 4.99
C SER A 166 -28.48 -0.94 4.93
N GLY A 167 -27.67 -1.50 5.84
CA GLY A 167 -27.40 -2.93 5.91
C GLY A 167 -26.49 -3.49 4.82
N HIS A 168 -25.80 -2.64 4.06
CA HIS A 168 -24.95 -3.09 2.95
C HIS A 168 -23.55 -3.56 3.38
N ILE A 169 -23.02 -3.02 4.49
CA ILE A 169 -21.71 -3.39 5.03
C ILE A 169 -21.77 -3.67 6.53
N THR A 170 -20.74 -4.34 7.06
CA THR A 170 -20.52 -4.49 8.50
C THR A 170 -20.14 -3.15 9.14
N TYR A 171 -20.07 -3.11 10.47
CA TYR A 171 -19.77 -1.89 11.20
C TYR A 171 -18.44 -1.27 10.77
N MET A 172 -18.46 0.01 10.40
CA MET A 172 -17.36 0.71 9.76
C MET A 172 -16.28 1.21 10.72
N ARG A 173 -16.49 1.14 12.02
CA ARG A 173 -15.49 1.54 13.04
C ARG A 173 -14.90 0.28 13.66
N THR A 174 -13.86 -0.25 13.03
CA THR A 174 -13.14 -1.45 13.46
C THR A 174 -11.66 -1.36 13.11
N ASP A 175 -10.84 -1.93 13.94
CA ASP A 175 -9.41 -2.17 13.71
C ASP A 175 -9.12 -3.63 13.33
N SER A 176 -10.16 -4.47 13.32
CA SER A 176 -10.06 -5.88 12.94
C SER A 176 -9.97 -6.07 11.43
N THR A 177 -9.15 -7.03 11.02
CA THR A 177 -9.05 -7.54 9.64
C THR A 177 -9.69 -8.92 9.49
N ASN A 178 -10.29 -9.46 10.56
CA ASN A 178 -10.87 -10.80 10.57
C ASN A 178 -12.21 -10.84 9.87
N LEU A 179 -12.48 -11.94 9.19
CA LEU A 179 -13.78 -12.28 8.63
C LEU A 179 -14.41 -13.43 9.43
N SER A 180 -15.72 -13.42 9.58
CA SER A 180 -16.43 -14.55 10.21
C SER A 180 -16.33 -15.80 9.35
N VAL A 181 -16.44 -16.95 9.98
CA VAL A 181 -16.42 -18.25 9.29
C VAL A 181 -17.52 -18.34 8.23
N GLU A 182 -18.70 -17.80 8.52
CA GLU A 182 -19.79 -17.76 7.53
C GLU A 182 -19.46 -16.88 6.32
N ALA A 183 -18.84 -15.71 6.55
CA ALA A 183 -18.44 -14.82 5.47
C ALA A 183 -17.40 -15.49 4.57
N VAL A 184 -16.38 -16.13 5.17
CA VAL A 184 -15.35 -16.86 4.43
C VAL A 184 -15.98 -17.95 3.55
N LYS A 185 -16.86 -18.78 4.10
CA LYS A 185 -17.57 -19.83 3.32
C LYS A 185 -18.36 -19.27 2.13
N LYS A 186 -19.08 -18.16 2.33
CA LYS A 186 -19.81 -17.51 1.24
C LYS A 186 -18.89 -16.97 0.15
N ILE A 187 -17.74 -16.38 0.55
CA ILE A 187 -16.74 -15.89 -0.37
C ILE A 187 -16.08 -17.05 -1.16
N GLU A 188 -15.81 -18.19 -0.49
CA GLU A 188 -15.28 -19.39 -1.13
C GLU A 188 -16.22 -19.88 -2.24
N VAL A 189 -17.51 -20.00 -1.94
CA VAL A 189 -18.52 -20.38 -2.94
C VAL A 189 -18.53 -19.40 -4.11
N TYR A 190 -18.54 -18.09 -3.83
CA TYR A 190 -18.54 -17.06 -4.85
C TYR A 190 -17.30 -17.14 -5.76
N ILE A 191 -16.09 -17.25 -5.17
CA ILE A 191 -14.84 -17.32 -5.94
C ILE A 191 -14.81 -18.59 -6.78
N THR A 192 -15.14 -19.75 -6.20
CA THR A 192 -15.10 -21.04 -6.89
C THR A 192 -16.07 -21.06 -8.08
N GLN A 193 -17.28 -20.55 -7.90
CA GLN A 193 -18.27 -20.51 -8.98
C GLN A 193 -17.90 -19.55 -10.11
N LYS A 194 -17.32 -18.39 -9.77
CA LYS A 194 -17.07 -17.33 -10.76
C LYS A 194 -15.69 -17.40 -11.41
N TYR A 195 -14.68 -17.86 -10.69
CA TYR A 195 -13.28 -17.85 -11.14
C TYR A 195 -12.66 -19.25 -11.17
N GLY A 196 -13.21 -20.24 -10.46
CA GLY A 196 -12.68 -21.58 -10.32
C GLY A 196 -11.83 -21.77 -9.06
N GLU A 197 -11.60 -23.04 -8.69
CA GLU A 197 -10.87 -23.41 -7.47
C GLU A 197 -9.42 -22.89 -7.42
N SER A 198 -8.75 -22.79 -8.57
CA SER A 198 -7.37 -22.28 -8.65
C SER A 198 -7.23 -20.84 -8.15
N TYR A 199 -8.32 -20.06 -8.19
CA TYR A 199 -8.35 -18.68 -7.72
C TYR A 199 -8.68 -18.56 -6.24
N LEU A 200 -9.07 -19.63 -5.56
CA LEU A 200 -9.38 -19.63 -4.14
C LEU A 200 -8.12 -19.87 -3.31
N LYS A 201 -7.90 -19.00 -2.32
CA LYS A 201 -6.91 -19.20 -1.26
C LYS A 201 -7.37 -18.51 0.00
N THR A 202 -8.03 -19.26 0.86
CA THR A 202 -8.50 -18.76 2.15
C THR A 202 -7.33 -18.27 3.01
N ARG A 203 -7.48 -17.10 3.63
CA ARG A 203 -6.47 -16.48 4.49
C ARG A 203 -7.10 -15.94 5.75
N ASN A 204 -6.41 -16.17 6.85
CA ASN A 204 -6.65 -15.47 8.11
C ASN A 204 -5.59 -14.39 8.28
N TYR A 205 -6.02 -13.15 8.42
CA TYR A 205 -5.13 -12.02 8.63
C TYR A 205 -5.06 -11.73 10.12
N SER A 206 -3.87 -11.88 10.71
CA SER A 206 -3.66 -11.52 12.11
C SER A 206 -3.61 -10.00 12.27
N THR A 207 -4.38 -9.48 13.22
CA THR A 207 -4.28 -8.07 13.61
C THR A 207 -3.01 -7.88 14.45
N LYS A 208 -2.14 -6.94 14.09
CA LYS A 208 -0.89 -6.66 14.83
C LYS A 208 -1.13 -6.05 16.21
N ALA A 209 -2.31 -5.55 16.49
CA ALA A 209 -2.65 -4.94 17.77
C ALA A 209 -2.83 -6.04 18.82
N LYS A 210 -1.95 -6.07 19.84
CA LYS A 210 -2.02 -7.01 20.99
C LYS A 210 -3.31 -6.89 21.83
N VAL A 211 -4.14 -5.89 21.58
CA VAL A 211 -5.39 -5.57 22.30
C VAL A 211 -6.53 -5.38 21.29
N ALA A 212 -6.49 -6.06 20.14
CA ALA A 212 -7.64 -6.08 19.24
C ALA A 212 -8.82 -6.72 19.98
N GLN A 213 -9.97 -6.04 20.01
CA GLN A 213 -11.20 -6.64 20.48
C GLN A 213 -11.53 -7.78 19.51
N GLU A 214 -11.23 -9.02 19.92
CA GLU A 214 -11.39 -10.25 19.11
C GLU A 214 -12.82 -10.47 18.56
N ALA A 215 -13.79 -9.72 19.07
CA ALA A 215 -15.19 -9.81 18.69
C ALA A 215 -15.60 -9.00 17.45
N HIS A 216 -14.71 -8.17 16.89
CA HIS A 216 -15.05 -7.30 15.77
C HIS A 216 -14.59 -7.90 14.43
N GLU A 217 -15.49 -7.87 13.44
CA GLU A 217 -15.17 -8.18 12.06
C GLU A 217 -14.54 -6.98 11.34
N ALA A 218 -13.86 -7.27 10.22
CA ALA A 218 -13.43 -6.28 9.24
C ALA A 218 -14.62 -5.59 8.57
N ILE A 219 -14.38 -4.47 7.93
CA ILE A 219 -15.37 -3.81 7.06
C ILE A 219 -15.52 -4.64 5.79
N ARG A 220 -16.68 -5.27 5.62
CA ARG A 220 -17.03 -6.12 4.49
C ARG A 220 -18.45 -5.91 4.02
N PRO A 221 -18.81 -6.29 2.79
CA PRO A 221 -20.21 -6.34 2.37
C PRO A 221 -20.98 -7.42 3.15
N THR A 222 -22.27 -7.21 3.30
CA THR A 222 -23.19 -8.19 3.89
C THR A 222 -23.60 -9.26 2.87
N SER A 223 -23.66 -8.89 1.58
CA SER A 223 -23.90 -9.78 0.44
C SER A 223 -22.72 -9.75 -0.52
N PHE A 224 -22.26 -10.92 -0.95
CA PHE A 224 -21.14 -11.04 -1.90
C PHE A 224 -21.61 -11.13 -3.36
N GLU A 225 -22.86 -11.40 -3.58
CA GLU A 225 -23.49 -11.45 -4.92
C GLU A 225 -23.76 -10.04 -5.47
N THR A 226 -24.01 -9.09 -4.56
CA THR A 226 -24.29 -7.71 -4.92
C THR A 226 -22.99 -6.96 -5.11
N ILE A 227 -22.66 -6.60 -6.36
CA ILE A 227 -21.43 -5.90 -6.72
C ILE A 227 -21.58 -4.37 -6.56
N ASP A 228 -22.80 -3.87 -6.69
CA ASP A 228 -23.14 -2.44 -6.65
C ASP A 228 -24.30 -2.20 -5.69
N ALA A 229 -24.06 -1.45 -4.63
CA ALA A 229 -25.06 -1.10 -3.63
C ALA A 229 -24.88 0.35 -3.17
N GLY A 230 -26.00 0.95 -2.74
CA GLY A 230 -26.07 2.33 -2.27
C GLY A 230 -26.98 3.21 -3.11
N SER A 231 -27.48 4.27 -2.50
CA SER A 231 -28.45 5.19 -3.08
C SER A 231 -27.84 6.26 -3.96
N ASP A 232 -26.58 6.60 -3.75
CA ASP A 232 -25.85 7.62 -4.51
C ASP A 232 -24.51 7.10 -5.06
N ASP A 233 -23.92 7.82 -6.00
CA ASP A 233 -22.66 7.47 -6.66
C ASP A 233 -21.47 7.32 -5.67
N SER A 234 -21.45 8.10 -4.59
CA SER A 234 -20.41 7.99 -3.58
C SER A 234 -20.53 6.68 -2.78
N GLN A 235 -21.75 6.28 -2.45
CA GLN A 235 -22.02 5.01 -1.77
C GLN A 235 -21.67 3.83 -2.68
N LYS A 236 -22.05 3.86 -3.95
CA LYS A 236 -21.73 2.82 -4.94
C LYS A 236 -20.23 2.64 -5.09
N LYS A 237 -19.49 3.74 -5.25
CA LYS A 237 -18.02 3.72 -5.37
C LYS A 237 -17.35 3.15 -4.11
N LEU A 238 -17.79 3.57 -2.93
CA LEU A 238 -17.21 3.10 -1.68
C LEU A 238 -17.56 1.63 -1.42
N TYR A 239 -18.81 1.23 -1.69
CA TYR A 239 -19.25 -0.15 -1.57
C TYR A 239 -18.44 -1.08 -2.49
N LYS A 240 -18.29 -0.71 -3.76
CA LYS A 240 -17.51 -1.47 -4.74
C LYS A 240 -16.04 -1.63 -4.30
N LEU A 241 -15.45 -0.59 -3.71
CA LEU A 241 -14.10 -0.65 -3.16
C LEU A 241 -13.99 -1.65 -2.01
N ILE A 242 -14.97 -1.65 -1.08
CA ILE A 242 -15.05 -2.58 0.05
C ILE A 242 -15.26 -4.02 -0.44
N TRP A 243 -16.18 -4.20 -1.36
CA TRP A 243 -16.49 -5.48 -1.96
C TRP A 243 -15.27 -6.09 -2.67
N GLU A 244 -14.63 -5.31 -3.57
CA GLU A 244 -13.40 -5.71 -4.27
C GLU A 244 -12.31 -6.18 -3.29
N ARG A 245 -12.04 -5.38 -2.26
CA ARG A 245 -11.03 -5.70 -1.27
C ARG A 245 -11.33 -6.99 -0.53
N THR A 246 -12.57 -7.18 -0.14
CA THR A 246 -13.00 -8.36 0.62
C THR A 246 -12.86 -9.63 -0.21
N ILE A 247 -13.35 -9.66 -1.43
CA ILE A 247 -13.22 -10.82 -2.32
C ILE A 247 -11.75 -11.09 -2.64
N CYS A 248 -10.99 -10.08 -3.07
CA CYS A 248 -9.56 -10.22 -3.37
C CYS A 248 -8.77 -10.80 -2.19
N SER A 249 -9.13 -10.46 -0.95
CA SER A 249 -8.42 -10.94 0.23
C SER A 249 -8.42 -12.47 0.36
N GLN A 250 -9.41 -13.15 -0.19
CA GLN A 250 -9.56 -14.59 -0.17
C GLN A 250 -9.20 -15.26 -1.50
N MET A 251 -8.69 -14.48 -2.47
CA MET A 251 -8.22 -15.01 -3.76
C MET A 251 -6.73 -15.40 -3.71
N SER A 252 -6.33 -16.24 -4.63
CA SER A 252 -4.95 -16.70 -4.82
C SER A 252 -4.00 -15.55 -5.16
N ASP A 253 -2.72 -15.74 -4.81
CA ASP A 253 -1.66 -14.79 -5.15
C ASP A 253 -1.49 -14.67 -6.67
N ALA A 254 -1.15 -13.49 -7.14
CA ALA A 254 -0.66 -13.34 -8.50
C ALA A 254 0.80 -13.81 -8.59
N ILE A 255 1.12 -14.58 -9.61
CA ILE A 255 2.44 -15.16 -9.84
C ILE A 255 3.03 -14.52 -11.10
N PHE A 256 4.24 -14.04 -10.96
CA PHE A 256 5.00 -13.38 -12.02
C PHE A 256 6.33 -14.08 -12.21
N ASP A 257 6.78 -14.16 -13.46
CA ASP A 257 8.19 -14.39 -13.76
C ASP A 257 8.86 -13.04 -13.95
N LYS A 258 9.75 -12.68 -13.04
CA LYS A 258 10.58 -11.48 -13.15
C LYS A 258 11.92 -11.87 -13.73
N THR A 259 12.21 -11.30 -14.91
CA THR A 259 13.49 -11.48 -15.60
C THR A 259 14.35 -10.25 -15.44
N VAL A 260 15.56 -10.42 -14.97
CA VAL A 260 16.60 -9.38 -14.91
C VAL A 260 17.71 -9.79 -15.84
N VAL A 261 17.95 -8.99 -16.85
CA VAL A 261 19.06 -9.14 -17.80
C VAL A 261 20.16 -8.18 -17.41
N LYS A 262 21.33 -8.68 -17.06
CA LYS A 262 22.52 -7.88 -16.78
C LYS A 262 23.36 -7.78 -18.03
N ILE A 263 23.77 -6.56 -18.35
CA ILE A 263 24.44 -6.21 -19.58
C ILE A 263 25.75 -5.49 -19.20
N SER A 264 26.84 -5.93 -19.80
CA SER A 264 28.16 -5.29 -19.73
C SER A 264 28.46 -4.54 -21.00
N ASN A 265 29.40 -3.61 -20.95
CA ASN A 265 29.96 -2.89 -22.10
C ASN A 265 31.47 -3.11 -22.16
N THR A 266 32.06 -2.88 -23.32
CA THR A 266 33.48 -3.16 -23.58
C THR A 266 34.41 -2.08 -23.05
N ASN A 267 33.98 -0.81 -23.04
CA ASN A 267 34.88 0.33 -22.79
C ASN A 267 34.95 0.66 -21.29
N ASN A 268 33.91 0.38 -20.53
CA ASN A 268 33.87 0.70 -19.10
C ASN A 268 33.26 -0.43 -18.31
N HIS A 269 34.04 -1.36 -17.83
CA HIS A 269 33.60 -2.55 -17.11
C HIS A 269 32.98 -2.26 -15.75
N GLU A 270 33.18 -1.07 -15.18
CA GLU A 270 32.58 -0.67 -13.91
C GLU A 270 31.08 -0.32 -14.07
N VAL A 271 30.71 0.14 -15.26
CA VAL A 271 29.33 0.53 -15.58
C VAL A 271 28.55 -0.67 -16.09
N LYS A 272 27.70 -1.19 -15.24
CA LYS A 272 26.81 -2.31 -15.58
C LYS A 272 25.40 -1.78 -15.85
N PHE A 273 24.76 -2.34 -16.84
CA PHE A 273 23.37 -2.05 -17.18
C PHE A 273 22.47 -3.22 -16.81
N GLN A 274 21.22 -2.93 -16.54
CA GLN A 274 20.19 -3.95 -16.33
C GLN A 274 18.91 -3.58 -17.04
N SER A 275 18.24 -4.59 -17.59
CA SER A 275 16.89 -4.48 -18.06
C SER A 275 15.99 -5.44 -17.26
N LYS A 276 14.80 -4.97 -16.88
CA LYS A 276 13.87 -5.73 -16.05
C LYS A 276 12.59 -5.95 -16.83
N GLY A 277 12.20 -7.19 -16.93
CA GLY A 277 10.92 -7.61 -17.48
C GLY A 277 10.08 -8.35 -16.46
N GLN A 278 8.78 -8.39 -16.72
CA GLN A 278 7.85 -9.13 -15.89
C GLN A 278 6.73 -9.67 -16.77
N VAL A 279 6.46 -10.95 -16.62
CA VAL A 279 5.36 -11.64 -17.29
C VAL A 279 4.45 -12.25 -16.24
N ILE A 280 3.14 -12.06 -16.37
CA ILE A 280 2.16 -12.67 -15.47
C ILE A 280 1.99 -14.13 -15.88
N LYS A 281 2.33 -15.06 -14.97
CA LYS A 281 2.04 -16.49 -15.13
C LYS A 281 0.64 -16.87 -14.69
N PHE A 282 0.22 -16.31 -13.57
CA PHE A 282 -1.10 -16.49 -13.01
C PHE A 282 -1.55 -15.18 -12.38
N ASP A 283 -2.68 -14.67 -12.79
CA ASP A 283 -3.13 -13.34 -12.38
C ASP A 283 -3.80 -13.32 -11.00
N GLY A 284 -4.30 -14.47 -10.51
CA GLY A 284 -4.86 -14.58 -9.16
C GLY A 284 -5.87 -13.45 -8.86
N PHE A 285 -5.70 -12.78 -7.74
CA PHE A 285 -6.59 -11.67 -7.34
C PHE A 285 -6.59 -10.47 -8.31
N LEU A 286 -5.58 -10.34 -9.17
CA LEU A 286 -5.53 -9.25 -10.16
C LEU A 286 -6.59 -9.42 -11.25
N SER A 287 -7.10 -10.63 -11.49
CA SER A 287 -8.20 -10.88 -12.44
C SER A 287 -9.43 -10.04 -12.09
N LEU A 288 -9.79 -9.98 -10.79
CA LEU A 288 -10.88 -9.16 -10.30
C LEU A 288 -10.55 -7.66 -10.39
N GLN A 289 -9.35 -7.25 -10.02
CA GLN A 289 -8.94 -5.85 -10.09
C GLN A 289 -8.91 -5.30 -11.51
N LYS A 290 -8.47 -6.08 -12.47
CA LYS A 290 -8.50 -5.71 -13.90
C LYS A 290 -9.92 -5.50 -14.43
N SER A 291 -10.86 -6.33 -13.99
CA SER A 291 -12.27 -6.22 -14.41
C SER A 291 -12.95 -4.95 -13.88
N LEU A 292 -12.43 -4.37 -12.81
CA LEU A 292 -13.03 -3.23 -12.09
C LEU A 292 -12.30 -1.90 -12.33
N SER A 293 -11.05 -1.94 -12.76
CA SER A 293 -10.23 -0.76 -13.03
C SER A 293 -9.54 -0.88 -14.39
N SER A 294 -9.47 0.24 -15.10
CA SER A 294 -8.70 0.36 -16.37
C SER A 294 -7.17 0.38 -16.14
N ALA A 295 -6.72 0.22 -14.90
CA ALA A 295 -5.29 0.20 -14.57
C ALA A 295 -4.69 -1.15 -14.98
N THR A 296 -4.16 -1.19 -16.18
CA THR A 296 -3.36 -2.32 -16.64
C THR A 296 -1.99 -2.31 -15.98
N ASN A 297 -1.69 -3.33 -15.18
CA ASN A 297 -0.31 -3.73 -14.97
C ASN A 297 0.21 -4.19 -16.34
N LYS A 298 0.90 -3.30 -17.04
CA LYS A 298 1.46 -3.65 -18.36
C LYS A 298 2.56 -4.67 -18.13
N ASP A 299 2.42 -5.82 -18.78
CA ASP A 299 3.53 -6.75 -18.91
C ASP A 299 4.68 -6.01 -19.60
N VAL A 300 5.83 -5.97 -18.96
CA VAL A 300 7.07 -5.50 -19.57
C VAL A 300 7.73 -6.73 -20.18
N ILE A 301 7.36 -7.01 -21.42
CA ILE A 301 7.90 -8.15 -22.16
C ILE A 301 9.26 -7.76 -22.70
N LEU A 302 10.30 -8.48 -22.26
CA LEU A 302 11.64 -8.35 -22.83
C LEU A 302 11.80 -9.28 -24.04
N PRO A 303 12.67 -8.91 -25.00
CA PRO A 303 13.12 -9.83 -26.04
C PRO A 303 13.71 -11.12 -25.45
N LYS A 304 13.76 -12.16 -26.23
CA LYS A 304 14.48 -13.40 -25.84
C LYS A 304 15.98 -13.15 -25.95
N PHE A 305 16.72 -13.39 -24.90
CA PHE A 305 18.16 -13.23 -24.83
C PHE A 305 18.85 -14.56 -24.59
N LYS A 306 20.11 -14.63 -25.07
CA LYS A 306 21.09 -15.66 -24.67
C LYS A 306 22.29 -14.96 -24.05
N VAL A 307 22.93 -15.61 -23.10
CA VAL A 307 24.19 -15.12 -22.51
C VAL A 307 25.23 -15.03 -23.63
N GLY A 308 25.94 -13.91 -23.73
CA GLY A 308 26.87 -13.63 -24.79
C GLY A 308 26.28 -12.93 -26.02
N ASP A 309 24.97 -12.69 -26.09
CA ASP A 309 24.38 -11.93 -27.19
C ASP A 309 24.98 -10.53 -27.25
N ILE A 310 25.43 -10.16 -28.45
CA ILE A 310 25.93 -8.81 -28.74
C ILE A 310 24.74 -7.90 -29.05
N LEU A 311 24.72 -6.73 -28.44
CA LEU A 311 23.67 -5.74 -28.53
C LEU A 311 24.25 -4.44 -29.13
N ASN A 312 23.56 -3.89 -30.09
CA ASN A 312 23.88 -2.58 -30.63
C ASN A 312 23.11 -1.51 -29.83
N TYR A 313 23.68 -0.34 -29.62
CA TYR A 313 22.95 0.76 -29.04
C TYR A 313 22.41 1.70 -30.11
N LYS A 314 21.19 2.18 -29.92
CA LYS A 314 20.55 3.23 -30.72
C LYS A 314 20.85 4.61 -30.15
N SER A 315 20.74 4.73 -28.85
CA SER A 315 21.05 5.94 -28.10
C SER A 315 21.44 5.61 -26.66
N ILE A 316 22.29 6.44 -26.09
CA ILE A 316 22.61 6.43 -24.66
C ILE A 316 22.34 7.83 -24.16
N GLU A 317 21.56 7.95 -23.09
CA GLU A 317 21.16 9.24 -22.54
C GLU A 317 21.32 9.26 -21.02
N ALA A 318 21.72 10.38 -20.45
CA ALA A 318 21.69 10.63 -19.02
C ALA A 318 20.35 11.29 -18.67
N LYS A 319 19.54 10.62 -17.89
CA LYS A 319 18.27 11.16 -17.42
C LYS A 319 18.44 11.72 -16.01
N GLU A 320 18.31 13.03 -15.89
CA GLU A 320 18.32 13.70 -14.61
C GLU A 320 17.04 13.40 -13.83
N LYS A 321 17.18 13.05 -12.56
CA LYS A 321 16.10 12.84 -11.61
C LYS A 321 16.34 13.71 -10.39
N PHE A 322 15.51 14.71 -10.22
CA PHE A 322 15.52 15.52 -9.01
C PHE A 322 14.98 14.70 -7.83
N LEU A 323 15.77 14.64 -6.78
CA LEU A 323 15.34 14.10 -5.52
C LEU A 323 14.29 15.06 -4.94
N LYS A 324 13.15 14.49 -4.52
CA LYS A 324 12.07 15.29 -3.94
C LYS A 324 12.13 15.19 -2.42
N PRO A 325 11.79 16.27 -1.71
CA PRO A 325 11.62 16.19 -0.27
C PRO A 325 10.51 15.19 0.09
N PRO A 326 10.51 14.68 1.33
CA PRO A 326 9.41 13.83 1.76
C PRO A 326 8.08 14.56 1.62
N GLY A 327 7.07 13.90 1.08
CA GLY A 327 5.74 14.49 0.90
C GLY A 327 5.09 14.86 2.24
N ARG A 328 4.27 15.91 2.25
CA ARG A 328 3.42 16.26 3.40
C ARG A 328 2.45 15.12 3.71
N TYR A 329 2.09 15.00 4.97
CA TYR A 329 1.06 14.04 5.36
C TYR A 329 -0.30 14.44 4.79
N THR A 330 -1.02 13.47 4.25
CA THR A 330 -2.47 13.58 4.07
C THR A 330 -3.17 13.26 5.38
N GLU A 331 -4.43 13.69 5.57
CA GLU A 331 -5.23 13.31 6.74
C GLU A 331 -5.18 11.80 7.02
N ALA A 332 -5.40 10.99 5.98
CA ALA A 332 -5.42 9.54 6.09
C ALA A 332 -4.06 8.96 6.51
N SER A 333 -2.94 9.49 5.97
CA SER A 333 -1.60 9.04 6.33
C SER A 333 -1.20 9.47 7.75
N LEU A 334 -1.60 10.66 8.19
CA LEU A 334 -1.35 11.14 9.54
C LEU A 334 -2.13 10.31 10.58
N LEU A 335 -3.41 10.04 10.31
CA LEU A 335 -4.24 9.17 11.17
C LEU A 335 -3.64 7.76 11.30
N SER A 336 -3.12 7.20 10.22
CA SER A 336 -2.44 5.90 10.27
C SER A 336 -1.26 5.88 11.23
N LEU A 337 -0.49 6.96 11.29
CA LEU A 337 0.67 7.09 12.20
C LEU A 337 0.25 7.28 13.66
N ILE A 338 -0.91 7.88 13.90
CA ILE A 338 -1.41 8.13 15.26
C ILE A 338 -2.05 6.87 15.85
N HIS A 339 -2.58 5.97 15.01
CA HIS A 339 -3.23 4.73 15.42
C HIS A 339 -2.28 3.53 15.55
N ILE A 340 -0.98 3.72 15.29
CA ILE A 340 0.05 2.74 15.63
C ILE A 340 0.44 2.92 17.09
#